data_e39169999e6438b40bc5079278006150
#
_entry.id   e39169999e6438b40bc5079278006150
#
_cell.length_a   1.000
_cell.length_b   1.000
_cell.length_c   1.000
_cell.angle_alpha   90.00
_cell.angle_beta   90.00
_cell.angle_gamma   90.00
#
_symmetry.space_group_name_H-M   'P 1'
#
loop_
_entity.id
_entity.type
_entity.pdbx_description
1 polymer ?
#
loop_
_entity_poly.entity_id
_entity_poly.type
_entity_poly.pdbx_seq_one_letter_code
_entity_poly.pdbx_strand_id
1 'polypeptide(L)'
;YTGGPMIARIDGLPIDNRKEICRRFLRDYGWTDNMFKNRITNDLERKINSILNGKEAPLNIDNDALNRKTYNPETIEKIITASTDFYNELRVDEYGRFRSWEHNYKVFHDARKNDNPDYNYLSLHLSFYLASWGMYRGSSFLLQKDYRIHIPIIKEVLNHKYDILFGIECFQYKNKETMNLLFELVDFIANYYDKIRKEVKEEEILQDVSETLVTKVLMGVLGCCPAYDRYFKDGLSRENIGIKRFNTKSILALVDFYESNYSKLEETRAKMCVEGLPYPQMKMLDMGFWKIGFDADTKKGFKKSH
;
A
#
# COMPACT_ATOMS: atom_id res chain seq x y z
N TYR A 1 -25.86 23.94 0.29
CA TYR A 1 -26.51 23.38 1.52
C TYR A 1 -26.48 24.41 2.63
N THR A 2 -27.65 24.90 3.03
CA THR A 2 -27.78 25.63 4.28
C THR A 2 -27.96 24.59 5.39
N GLY A 3 -26.95 24.41 6.25
CA GLY A 3 -26.83 23.27 7.17
C GLY A 3 -27.97 23.06 8.19
N GLY A 4 -28.75 24.09 8.54
CA GLY A 4 -29.82 23.97 9.55
C GLY A 4 -30.99 23.03 9.17
N PRO A 5 -31.55 23.08 7.96
CA PRO A 5 -32.65 22.18 7.56
C PRO A 5 -32.26 20.75 7.34
N MET A 6 -30.98 20.46 7.14
CA MET A 6 -30.47 19.12 6.84
C MET A 6 -30.33 18.27 8.10
N ILE A 7 -29.88 18.84 9.21
CA ILE A 7 -29.72 18.11 10.48
C ILE A 7 -31.09 17.73 11.07
N ALA A 8 -32.07 18.59 10.96
CA ALA A 8 -33.44 18.29 11.40
C ALA A 8 -34.08 17.11 10.64
N ARG A 9 -33.58 16.78 9.46
CA ARG A 9 -34.05 15.64 8.64
C ARG A 9 -33.26 14.35 8.84
N ILE A 10 -32.05 14.40 9.36
CA ILE A 10 -31.18 13.25 9.55
C ILE A 10 -31.73 12.31 10.63
N ASP A 11 -32.25 12.84 11.71
CA ASP A 11 -32.71 12.07 12.89
C ASP A 11 -33.90 11.14 12.61
N GLY A 12 -34.67 11.41 11.57
CA GLY A 12 -35.83 10.59 11.16
C GLY A 12 -35.57 9.59 10.06
N LEU A 13 -34.34 9.51 9.50
CA LEU A 13 -34.02 8.68 8.37
C LEU A 13 -33.41 7.31 8.77
N PRO A 14 -33.56 6.27 7.94
CA PRO A 14 -32.82 5.03 8.10
C PRO A 14 -31.30 5.28 8.20
N ILE A 15 -30.61 4.42 8.96
CA ILE A 15 -29.17 4.59 9.29
C ILE A 15 -28.29 4.74 8.05
N ASP A 16 -28.59 4.00 6.98
CA ASP A 16 -27.77 4.06 5.75
C ASP A 16 -27.95 5.37 5.00
N ASN A 17 -29.19 5.91 4.99
CA ASN A 17 -29.46 7.23 4.40
C ASN A 17 -28.80 8.35 5.20
N ARG A 18 -28.77 8.24 6.53
CA ARG A 18 -28.07 9.18 7.41
C ARG A 18 -26.58 9.19 7.16
N LYS A 19 -25.96 8.01 7.02
CA LYS A 19 -24.54 7.88 6.68
C LYS A 19 -24.19 8.58 5.37
N GLU A 20 -25.01 8.37 4.34
CA GLU A 20 -24.76 8.98 3.03
C GLU A 20 -24.90 10.50 3.06
N ILE A 21 -25.89 11.03 3.75
CA ILE A 21 -26.07 12.48 3.90
C ILE A 21 -24.89 13.07 4.67
N CYS A 22 -24.46 12.45 5.76
CA CYS A 22 -23.29 12.87 6.51
C CYS A 22 -22.01 12.87 5.65
N ARG A 23 -21.82 11.82 4.83
CA ARG A 23 -20.70 11.75 3.90
C ARG A 23 -20.72 12.90 2.89
N ARG A 24 -21.86 13.16 2.25
CA ARG A 24 -22.01 14.27 1.29
C ARG A 24 -21.70 15.63 1.95
N PHE A 25 -22.26 15.87 3.13
CA PHE A 25 -21.98 17.09 3.87
C PHE A 25 -20.48 17.25 4.16
N LEU A 26 -19.85 16.22 4.69
CA LEU A 26 -18.44 16.29 5.08
C LEU A 26 -17.48 16.30 3.85
N ARG A 27 -17.89 15.77 2.70
CA ARG A 27 -17.15 15.94 1.43
C ARG A 27 -17.07 17.42 1.02
N ASP A 28 -18.16 18.17 1.21
CA ASP A 28 -18.16 19.61 0.94
C ASP A 28 -17.20 20.37 1.87
N TYR A 29 -16.84 19.76 3.00
CA TYR A 29 -15.78 20.22 3.92
C TYR A 29 -14.44 19.47 3.71
N GLY A 30 -14.27 18.80 2.56
CA GLY A 30 -13.02 18.16 2.17
C GLY A 30 -12.74 16.78 2.78
N TRP A 31 -13.74 16.13 3.38
CA TRP A 31 -13.59 14.76 3.84
C TRP A 31 -13.60 13.79 2.64
N THR A 32 -12.72 12.79 2.68
CA THR A 32 -12.64 11.74 1.67
C THR A 32 -13.43 10.51 2.08
N ASP A 33 -13.81 9.67 1.13
CA ASP A 33 -14.55 8.42 1.40
C ASP A 33 -13.84 7.52 2.42
N ASN A 34 -12.54 7.59 2.47
CA ASN A 34 -11.71 6.81 3.38
C ASN A 34 -11.85 7.23 4.84
N MET A 35 -12.09 8.51 5.09
CA MET A 35 -12.34 9.03 6.43
C MET A 35 -13.66 8.51 7.02
N PHE A 36 -14.54 7.94 6.18
CA PHE A 36 -15.83 7.41 6.60
C PHE A 36 -15.83 5.91 6.90
N LYS A 37 -14.86 5.14 6.39
CA LYS A 37 -14.89 3.67 6.45
C LYS A 37 -15.05 3.10 7.86
N ASN A 38 -14.46 3.76 8.86
CA ASN A 38 -14.41 3.29 10.25
C ASN A 38 -15.20 4.19 11.21
N ARG A 39 -16.05 5.11 10.71
CA ARG A 39 -16.81 6.01 11.57
C ARG A 39 -18.28 5.62 11.64
N ILE A 40 -18.76 5.46 12.85
CA ILE A 40 -20.18 5.25 13.11
C ILE A 40 -20.98 6.53 12.84
N THR A 41 -22.25 6.38 12.49
CA THR A 41 -23.13 7.49 12.14
C THR A 41 -23.20 8.57 13.23
N ASN A 42 -23.28 8.18 14.50
CA ASN A 42 -23.37 9.11 15.64
C ASN A 42 -22.13 10.01 15.79
N ASP A 43 -20.94 9.52 15.41
CA ASP A 43 -19.72 10.34 15.43
C ASP A 43 -19.71 11.35 14.29
N LEU A 44 -20.21 10.97 13.12
CA LEU A 44 -20.36 11.87 11.98
C LEU A 44 -21.37 12.98 12.29
N GLU A 45 -22.53 12.63 12.86
CA GLU A 45 -23.56 13.58 13.26
C GLU A 45 -23.05 14.55 14.35
N ARG A 46 -22.34 14.04 15.37
CA ARG A 46 -21.71 14.90 16.39
C ARG A 46 -20.72 15.88 15.79
N LYS A 47 -19.91 15.42 14.83
CA LYS A 47 -18.92 16.25 14.14
C LYS A 47 -19.58 17.35 13.33
N ILE A 48 -20.63 17.02 12.56
CA ILE A 48 -21.43 18.01 11.81
C ILE A 48 -22.06 19.05 12.75
N ASN A 49 -22.67 18.59 13.83
CA ASN A 49 -23.28 19.48 14.84
C ASN A 49 -22.24 20.41 15.49
N SER A 50 -21.03 19.90 15.75
CA SER A 50 -19.95 20.70 16.33
C SER A 50 -19.49 21.81 15.38
N ILE A 51 -19.36 21.49 14.07
CA ILE A 51 -19.02 22.47 13.02
C ILE A 51 -20.11 23.52 12.88
N LEU A 52 -21.38 23.12 12.79
CA LEU A 52 -22.50 24.03 12.60
C LEU A 52 -22.76 24.94 13.80
N ASN A 53 -22.47 24.48 15.01
CA ASN A 53 -22.58 25.25 16.22
C ASN A 53 -21.37 26.15 16.50
N GLY A 54 -20.41 26.22 15.59
CA GLY A 54 -19.17 27.02 15.73
C GLY A 54 -18.27 26.59 16.90
N LYS A 55 -18.51 25.40 17.48
CA LYS A 55 -17.72 24.85 18.59
C LYS A 55 -16.43 24.19 18.10
N GLU A 56 -16.39 23.74 16.85
CA GLU A 56 -15.20 23.30 16.13
C GLU A 56 -15.15 24.08 14.83
N ALA A 57 -13.99 24.59 14.48
CA ALA A 57 -13.74 24.95 13.11
C ALA A 57 -14.03 23.73 12.23
N PRO A 58 -14.64 23.90 11.03
CA PRO A 58 -14.64 22.85 10.03
C PRO A 58 -13.23 22.31 10.05
N LEU A 59 -13.08 20.99 10.17
CA LEU A 59 -11.75 20.34 10.30
C LEU A 59 -10.76 21.17 9.52
N ASN A 60 -9.77 21.68 10.24
CA ASN A 60 -8.82 22.62 9.68
C ASN A 60 -8.00 21.88 8.60
N ILE A 61 -8.69 21.57 7.49
CA ILE A 61 -8.09 21.12 6.23
C ILE A 61 -7.05 22.16 5.83
N ASP A 62 -7.27 23.42 6.18
CA ASP A 62 -6.36 24.51 5.88
C ASP A 62 -5.06 24.49 6.69
N ASN A 63 -5.02 24.01 7.94
CA ASN A 63 -3.77 23.94 8.68
C ASN A 63 -2.91 22.74 8.25
N ASP A 64 -3.52 21.60 7.89
CA ASP A 64 -2.81 20.51 7.24
C ASP A 64 -2.53 20.83 5.75
N ALA A 65 -3.38 21.59 5.09
CA ALA A 65 -3.16 22.07 3.72
C ALA A 65 -2.07 23.15 3.64
N LEU A 66 -1.99 24.04 4.62
CA LEU A 66 -0.93 25.07 4.71
C LEU A 66 0.45 24.48 5.01
N ASN A 67 0.53 23.30 5.62
CA ASN A 67 1.77 22.57 5.88
C ASN A 67 2.03 21.41 4.89
N ARG A 68 1.19 21.21 3.87
CA ARG A 68 1.44 20.19 2.85
C ARG A 68 2.66 20.58 2.03
N LYS A 69 3.62 19.68 1.99
CA LYS A 69 4.78 19.80 1.11
C LYS A 69 4.29 19.90 -0.33
N THR A 70 4.61 21.01 -1.00
CA THR A 70 4.32 21.16 -2.43
C THR A 70 5.31 20.33 -3.23
N TYR A 71 4.78 19.43 -4.04
CA TYR A 71 5.57 18.61 -4.96
C TYR A 71 5.54 19.19 -6.36
N ASN A 72 6.61 18.96 -7.13
CA ASN A 72 6.68 19.41 -8.51
C ASN A 72 5.56 18.73 -9.32
N PRO A 73 4.68 19.49 -10.00
CA PRO A 73 3.63 18.94 -10.86
C PRO A 73 4.16 17.94 -11.90
N GLU A 74 5.35 18.15 -12.44
CA GLU A 74 5.98 17.24 -13.38
C GLU A 74 6.28 15.87 -12.75
N THR A 75 6.72 15.84 -11.51
CA THR A 75 6.94 14.59 -10.76
C THR A 75 5.63 13.82 -10.59
N ILE A 76 4.54 14.51 -10.27
CA ILE A 76 3.23 13.89 -10.09
C ILE A 76 2.76 13.26 -11.41
N GLU A 77 2.86 13.99 -12.52
CA GLU A 77 2.48 13.48 -13.84
C GLU A 77 3.36 12.31 -14.29
N LYS A 78 4.67 12.33 -13.98
CA LYS A 78 5.56 11.19 -14.23
C LYS A 78 5.12 9.93 -13.47
N ILE A 79 4.75 10.07 -12.20
CA ILE A 79 4.29 8.93 -11.39
C ILE A 79 2.96 8.39 -11.94
N ILE A 80 2.02 9.26 -12.28
CA ILE A 80 0.74 8.89 -12.89
C ILE A 80 0.98 8.15 -14.22
N THR A 81 1.77 8.71 -15.10
CA THR A 81 2.10 8.10 -16.40
C THR A 81 2.77 6.74 -16.21
N ALA A 82 3.82 6.68 -15.39
CA ALA A 82 4.58 5.45 -15.19
C ALA A 82 3.73 4.32 -14.56
N SER A 83 2.86 4.65 -13.59
CA SER A 83 1.97 3.66 -12.99
C SER A 83 0.88 3.19 -13.97
N THR A 84 0.35 4.11 -14.78
CA THR A 84 -0.64 3.79 -15.82
C THR A 84 -0.04 2.91 -16.92
N ASP A 85 1.16 3.26 -17.39
CA ASP A 85 1.87 2.49 -18.41
C ASP A 85 2.17 1.07 -17.92
N PHE A 86 2.67 0.95 -16.68
CA PHE A 86 2.91 -0.37 -16.09
C PHE A 86 1.62 -1.18 -15.97
N TYR A 87 0.52 -0.58 -15.53
CA TYR A 87 -0.78 -1.24 -15.45
C TYR A 87 -1.27 -1.71 -16.81
N ASN A 88 -1.13 -0.87 -17.84
CA ASN A 88 -1.52 -1.21 -19.21
C ASN A 88 -0.64 -2.34 -19.79
N GLU A 89 0.67 -2.32 -19.54
CA GLU A 89 1.59 -3.41 -19.93
C GLU A 89 1.15 -4.76 -19.37
N LEU A 90 0.63 -4.80 -18.11
CA LEU A 90 0.07 -6.03 -17.55
C LEU A 90 -1.18 -6.53 -18.29
N ARG A 91 -1.92 -5.65 -18.96
CA ARG A 91 -3.14 -6.02 -19.73
C ARG A 91 -2.80 -6.53 -21.12
N VAL A 92 -1.65 -6.14 -21.68
CA VAL A 92 -1.21 -6.56 -23.04
C VAL A 92 -0.76 -8.01 -23.06
N ASP A 93 -0.03 -8.45 -22.03
CA ASP A 93 0.47 -9.83 -21.92
C ASP A 93 -0.28 -10.61 -20.84
N GLU A 94 -1.21 -11.46 -21.26
CA GLU A 94 -1.99 -12.31 -20.36
C GLU A 94 -1.12 -13.25 -19.52
N TYR A 95 0.04 -13.66 -20.05
CA TYR A 95 0.97 -14.57 -19.40
C TYR A 95 2.21 -13.85 -18.83
N GLY A 96 2.17 -12.52 -18.79
CA GLY A 96 3.26 -11.70 -18.33
C GLY A 96 3.64 -11.99 -16.87
N ARG A 97 4.95 -12.22 -16.62
CA ARG A 97 5.43 -12.63 -15.28
C ARG A 97 5.05 -11.68 -14.14
N PHE A 98 4.89 -10.40 -14.43
CA PHE A 98 4.58 -9.38 -13.42
C PHE A 98 3.12 -9.43 -12.94
N ARG A 99 2.24 -10.12 -13.66
CA ARG A 99 0.87 -10.40 -13.21
C ARG A 99 0.82 -11.33 -11.99
N SER A 100 1.92 -12.00 -11.67
CA SER A 100 2.05 -12.83 -10.48
C SER A 100 1.69 -12.09 -9.19
N TRP A 101 1.92 -10.76 -9.13
CA TRP A 101 1.48 -9.94 -8.00
C TRP A 101 -0.04 -9.90 -7.89
N GLU A 102 -0.75 -9.68 -8.99
CA GLU A 102 -2.21 -9.62 -9.01
C GLU A 102 -2.82 -10.93 -8.50
N HIS A 103 -2.36 -12.06 -9.02
CA HIS A 103 -2.83 -13.37 -8.60
C HIS A 103 -2.55 -13.62 -7.11
N ASN A 104 -1.34 -13.33 -6.66
CA ASN A 104 -0.97 -13.51 -5.27
C ASN A 104 -1.81 -12.62 -4.34
N TYR A 105 -1.93 -11.33 -4.66
CA TYR A 105 -2.70 -10.37 -3.85
C TYR A 105 -4.19 -10.77 -3.74
N LYS A 106 -4.79 -11.20 -4.86
CA LYS A 106 -6.19 -11.68 -4.91
C LYS A 106 -6.40 -12.93 -4.06
N VAL A 107 -5.51 -13.91 -4.18
CA VAL A 107 -5.57 -15.15 -3.40
C VAL A 107 -5.46 -14.88 -1.90
N PHE A 108 -4.59 -13.98 -1.47
CA PHE A 108 -4.48 -13.58 -0.06
C PHE A 108 -5.70 -12.77 0.42
N HIS A 109 -6.29 -11.94 -0.44
CA HIS A 109 -7.56 -11.28 -0.13
C HIS A 109 -8.68 -12.28 0.16
N ASP A 110 -8.80 -13.31 -0.67
CA ASP A 110 -9.86 -14.31 -0.52
C ASP A 110 -9.60 -15.21 0.69
N ALA A 111 -8.33 -15.55 0.95
CA ALA A 111 -7.95 -16.36 2.10
C ALA A 111 -8.31 -15.70 3.45
N ARG A 112 -8.30 -14.36 3.53
CA ARG A 112 -8.71 -13.63 4.75
C ARG A 112 -10.17 -13.79 5.12
N LYS A 113 -11.01 -14.22 4.19
CA LYS A 113 -12.44 -14.45 4.39
C LYS A 113 -12.75 -15.92 4.72
N ASN A 114 -11.72 -16.76 4.77
CA ASN A 114 -11.86 -18.19 4.97
C ASN A 114 -11.28 -18.58 6.33
N ASP A 115 -12.12 -19.15 7.21
CA ASP A 115 -11.70 -19.62 8.53
C ASP A 115 -10.69 -20.78 8.47
N ASN A 116 -10.57 -21.42 7.31
CA ASN A 116 -9.71 -22.59 7.12
C ASN A 116 -8.88 -22.49 5.82
N PRO A 117 -7.94 -21.54 5.71
CA PRO A 117 -7.19 -21.30 4.49
C PRO A 117 -6.21 -22.44 4.18
N ASP A 118 -6.08 -22.78 2.90
CA ASP A 118 -5.05 -23.72 2.45
C ASP A 118 -3.67 -23.06 2.43
N TYR A 119 -2.92 -23.26 3.51
CA TYR A 119 -1.58 -22.71 3.68
C TYR A 119 -0.57 -23.21 2.63
N ASN A 120 -0.73 -24.44 2.11
CA ASN A 120 0.14 -24.96 1.04
C ASN A 120 -0.11 -24.20 -0.27
N TYR A 121 -1.37 -24.04 -0.63
CA TYR A 121 -1.77 -23.26 -1.80
C TYR A 121 -1.28 -21.81 -1.74
N LEU A 122 -1.51 -21.14 -0.61
CA LEU A 122 -1.03 -19.77 -0.37
C LEU A 122 0.49 -19.67 -0.45
N SER A 123 1.20 -20.65 0.10
CA SER A 123 2.65 -20.69 0.11
C SER A 123 3.21 -20.88 -1.29
N LEU A 124 2.58 -21.69 -2.12
CA LEU A 124 2.94 -21.85 -3.54
C LEU A 124 2.76 -20.54 -4.31
N HIS A 125 1.63 -19.84 -4.11
CA HIS A 125 1.39 -18.53 -4.74
C HIS A 125 2.43 -17.48 -4.33
N LEU A 126 2.72 -17.38 -3.03
CA LEU A 126 3.75 -16.45 -2.53
C LEU A 126 5.13 -16.77 -3.11
N SER A 127 5.50 -18.06 -3.19
CA SER A 127 6.78 -18.49 -3.77
C SER A 127 6.87 -18.13 -5.25
N PHE A 128 5.82 -18.38 -6.02
CA PHE A 128 5.79 -18.04 -7.45
C PHE A 128 5.89 -16.53 -7.67
N TYR A 129 5.15 -15.75 -6.89
CA TYR A 129 5.27 -14.30 -6.92
C TYR A 129 6.70 -13.85 -6.60
N LEU A 130 7.30 -14.32 -5.51
CA LEU A 130 8.66 -13.96 -5.12
C LEU A 130 9.68 -14.38 -6.20
N ALA A 131 9.51 -15.55 -6.83
CA ALA A 131 10.35 -16.02 -7.92
C ALA A 131 10.23 -15.11 -9.16
N SER A 132 9.02 -14.77 -9.56
CA SER A 132 8.74 -13.88 -10.70
C SER A 132 9.39 -12.49 -10.52
N TRP A 133 9.50 -12.04 -9.27
CA TRP A 133 10.15 -10.77 -8.89
C TRP A 133 11.60 -10.94 -8.43
N GLY A 134 12.22 -12.07 -8.79
CA GLY A 134 13.67 -12.30 -8.71
C GLY A 134 14.21 -12.57 -7.32
N MET A 135 13.39 -13.04 -6.36
CA MET A 135 13.87 -13.43 -5.04
C MET A 135 14.47 -14.84 -4.99
N TYR A 136 14.17 -15.68 -5.98
CA TYR A 136 14.74 -17.03 -6.19
C TYR A 136 15.81 -16.98 -7.26
N ARG A 137 16.94 -16.32 -7.00
CA ARG A 137 18.06 -16.22 -7.95
C ARG A 137 19.41 -16.07 -7.25
N GLY A 138 20.48 -16.38 -7.97
CA GLY A 138 21.85 -16.23 -7.49
C GLY A 138 22.11 -17.04 -6.23
N SER A 139 22.64 -16.40 -5.19
CA SER A 139 22.95 -17.01 -3.89
C SER A 139 21.78 -16.94 -2.89
N SER A 140 20.54 -16.75 -3.36
CA SER A 140 19.39 -16.70 -2.46
C SER A 140 19.23 -18.01 -1.69
N PHE A 141 19.10 -17.93 -0.37
CA PHE A 141 18.84 -19.10 0.49
C PHE A 141 17.50 -19.77 0.17
N LEU A 142 16.55 -19.04 -0.41
CA LEU A 142 15.26 -19.58 -0.83
C LEU A 142 15.38 -20.69 -1.87
N LEU A 143 16.46 -20.69 -2.68
CA LEU A 143 16.75 -21.78 -3.65
C LEU A 143 17.07 -23.11 -2.98
N GLN A 144 17.43 -23.12 -1.71
CA GLN A 144 17.76 -24.32 -0.93
C GLN A 144 16.57 -24.86 -0.13
N LYS A 145 15.39 -24.25 -0.26
CA LYS A 145 14.18 -24.60 0.48
C LYS A 145 12.98 -24.78 -0.46
N ASP A 146 12.05 -25.63 -0.08
CA ASP A 146 10.79 -25.72 -0.80
C ASP A 146 9.83 -24.57 -0.44
N TYR A 147 8.75 -24.45 -1.19
CA TYR A 147 7.78 -23.35 -1.02
C TYR A 147 7.13 -23.30 0.36
N ARG A 148 7.04 -24.41 1.10
CA ARG A 148 6.42 -24.50 2.43
C ARG A 148 7.16 -23.70 3.50
N ILE A 149 8.37 -23.23 3.17
CA ILE A 149 9.13 -22.31 4.03
C ILE A 149 8.34 -21.05 4.39
N HIS A 150 7.40 -20.63 3.55
CA HIS A 150 6.60 -19.42 3.80
C HIS A 150 5.38 -19.65 4.70
N ILE A 151 5.01 -20.89 5.02
CA ILE A 151 3.82 -21.20 5.81
C ILE A 151 3.79 -20.47 7.17
N PRO A 152 4.85 -20.40 7.97
CA PRO A 152 4.82 -19.67 9.24
C PRO A 152 4.56 -18.17 9.05
N ILE A 153 5.13 -17.55 7.99
CA ILE A 153 4.88 -16.14 7.67
C ILE A 153 3.40 -15.95 7.26
N ILE A 154 2.87 -16.87 6.46
CA ILE A 154 1.47 -16.79 6.00
C ILE A 154 0.50 -16.89 7.18
N LYS A 155 0.76 -17.80 8.13
CA LYS A 155 -0.03 -17.92 9.35
C LYS A 155 -0.03 -16.64 10.17
N GLU A 156 1.14 -15.99 10.29
CA GLU A 156 1.24 -14.71 11.00
C GLU A 156 0.51 -13.60 10.26
N VAL A 157 0.76 -13.44 8.96
CA VAL A 157 0.12 -12.40 8.12
C VAL A 157 -1.41 -12.52 8.13
N LEU A 158 -1.96 -13.73 8.17
CA LEU A 158 -3.41 -13.95 8.22
C LEU A 158 -4.01 -13.81 9.63
N ASN A 159 -3.21 -13.50 10.65
CA ASN A 159 -3.76 -13.15 11.96
C ASN A 159 -4.58 -11.87 11.85
N HIS A 160 -5.81 -11.88 12.38
CA HIS A 160 -6.78 -10.79 12.30
C HIS A 160 -6.25 -9.44 12.83
N LYS A 161 -5.27 -9.43 13.73
CA LYS A 161 -4.65 -8.17 14.18
C LYS A 161 -4.04 -7.35 13.03
N TYR A 162 -3.66 -8.01 11.91
CA TYR A 162 -3.07 -7.37 10.73
C TYR A 162 -4.09 -7.06 9.61
N ASP A 163 -5.38 -7.33 9.82
CA ASP A 163 -6.40 -7.05 8.79
C ASP A 163 -6.45 -5.57 8.40
N ILE A 164 -6.15 -4.69 9.35
CA ILE A 164 -6.05 -3.25 9.10
C ILE A 164 -4.95 -2.89 8.08
N LEU A 165 -3.91 -3.73 7.93
CA LEU A 165 -2.82 -3.48 6.99
C LEU A 165 -3.16 -3.92 5.56
N PHE A 166 -4.21 -4.74 5.36
CA PHE A 166 -4.57 -5.21 4.02
C PHE A 166 -5.15 -4.08 3.17
N GLY A 167 -4.45 -3.72 2.09
CA GLY A 167 -4.84 -2.60 1.22
C GLY A 167 -4.95 -1.28 1.96
N ILE A 168 -4.23 -1.09 3.04
CA ILE A 168 -4.27 0.08 3.91
C ILE A 168 -4.07 1.36 3.11
N GLU A 169 -4.82 2.38 3.49
CA GLU A 169 -4.72 3.70 2.87
C GLU A 169 -3.66 4.57 3.54
N CYS A 170 -3.04 5.44 2.75
CA CYS A 170 -1.88 6.22 3.17
C CYS A 170 -2.11 7.00 4.46
N PHE A 171 -3.27 7.67 4.60
CA PHE A 171 -3.55 8.47 5.80
C PHE A 171 -3.56 7.65 7.10
N GLN A 172 -3.87 6.34 7.04
CA GLN A 172 -3.96 5.47 8.23
C GLN A 172 -2.58 5.23 8.86
N TYR A 173 -1.49 5.41 8.12
CA TYR A 173 -0.12 5.32 8.65
C TYR A 173 0.26 6.46 9.60
N LYS A 174 -0.52 7.55 9.62
CA LYS A 174 -0.36 8.62 10.62
C LYS A 174 -0.73 8.16 12.04
N ASN A 175 -1.50 7.07 12.16
CA ASN A 175 -1.76 6.42 13.44
C ASN A 175 -0.53 5.61 13.89
N LYS A 176 -0.04 5.89 15.10
CA LYS A 176 1.14 5.25 15.67
C LYS A 176 0.95 3.74 15.88
N GLU A 177 -0.26 3.30 16.25
CA GLU A 177 -0.56 1.88 16.47
C GLU A 177 -0.50 1.11 15.15
N THR A 178 -1.04 1.66 14.07
CA THR A 178 -0.96 1.09 12.73
C THR A 178 0.47 0.97 12.24
N MET A 179 1.28 2.02 12.47
CA MET A 179 2.69 2.00 12.12
C MET A 179 3.47 0.96 12.94
N ASN A 180 3.16 0.82 14.22
CA ASN A 180 3.77 -0.19 15.08
C ASN A 180 3.41 -1.61 14.62
N LEU A 181 2.15 -1.88 14.24
CA LEU A 181 1.73 -3.17 13.68
C LEU A 181 2.48 -3.52 12.41
N LEU A 182 2.70 -2.54 11.51
CA LEU A 182 3.51 -2.78 10.31
C LEU A 182 4.92 -3.25 10.69
N PHE A 183 5.60 -2.54 11.59
CA PHE A 183 6.99 -2.88 11.95
C PHE A 183 7.09 -4.12 12.82
N GLU A 184 6.10 -4.44 13.64
CA GLU A 184 6.01 -5.73 14.33
C GLU A 184 6.00 -6.90 13.32
N LEU A 185 5.20 -6.78 12.25
CA LEU A 185 5.16 -7.79 11.21
C LEU A 185 6.46 -7.84 10.38
N VAL A 186 7.07 -6.68 10.11
CA VAL A 186 8.40 -6.59 9.47
C VAL A 186 9.44 -7.37 10.27
N ASP A 187 9.49 -7.14 11.57
CA ASP A 187 10.44 -7.80 12.47
C ASP A 187 10.20 -9.31 12.54
N PHE A 188 8.94 -9.74 12.58
CA PHE A 188 8.61 -11.16 12.54
C PHE A 188 9.12 -11.83 11.27
N ILE A 189 8.83 -11.24 10.09
CA ILE A 189 9.24 -11.79 8.80
C ILE A 189 10.78 -11.80 8.68
N ALA A 190 11.43 -10.72 9.06
CA ALA A 190 12.89 -10.60 9.00
C ALA A 190 13.56 -11.65 9.89
N ASN A 191 13.16 -11.74 11.16
CA ASN A 191 13.72 -12.68 12.14
C ASN A 191 13.50 -14.13 11.70
N TYR A 192 12.33 -14.46 11.16
CA TYR A 192 12.05 -15.80 10.66
C TYR A 192 12.99 -16.17 9.50
N TYR A 193 13.11 -15.32 8.49
CA TYR A 193 13.99 -15.59 7.36
C TYR A 193 15.48 -15.56 7.74
N ASP A 194 15.88 -14.74 8.69
CA ASP A 194 17.27 -14.73 9.20
C ASP A 194 17.62 -16.04 9.87
N LYS A 195 16.71 -16.61 10.65
CA LYS A 195 16.87 -17.94 11.23
C LYS A 195 17.08 -19.00 10.14
N ILE A 196 16.20 -19.06 9.16
CA ILE A 196 16.29 -20.04 8.07
C ILE A 196 17.57 -19.85 7.23
N ARG A 197 17.96 -18.61 6.96
CA ARG A 197 19.17 -18.31 6.20
C ARG A 197 20.42 -18.78 6.93
N LYS A 198 20.48 -18.62 8.25
CA LYS A 198 21.58 -19.12 9.08
C LYS A 198 21.65 -20.66 9.09
N GLU A 199 20.49 -21.33 9.06
CA GLU A 199 20.43 -22.78 8.94
C GLU A 199 20.94 -23.31 7.58
N VAL A 200 20.76 -22.55 6.51
CA VAL A 200 21.18 -22.93 5.14
C VAL A 200 22.67 -22.67 4.91
N LYS A 201 23.18 -21.57 5.45
CA LYS A 201 24.59 -21.19 5.33
C LYS A 201 25.29 -21.50 6.65
N GLU A 202 26.19 -22.46 6.62
CA GLU A 202 26.99 -22.87 7.78
C GLU A 202 27.95 -21.77 8.29
N GLU A 203 28.12 -20.70 7.50
CA GLU A 203 29.00 -19.57 7.84
C GLU A 203 28.27 -18.52 8.69
N GLU A 204 29.00 -17.83 9.56
CA GLU A 204 28.49 -16.71 10.33
C GLU A 204 28.05 -15.57 9.40
N ILE A 205 26.73 -15.30 9.38
CA ILE A 205 26.16 -14.25 8.54
C ILE A 205 25.95 -13.02 9.41
N LEU A 206 26.77 -12.00 9.16
CA LEU A 206 26.74 -10.73 9.89
C LEU A 206 25.64 -9.76 9.42
N GLN A 207 25.06 -9.98 8.25
CA GLN A 207 24.05 -9.11 7.67
C GLN A 207 22.65 -9.68 7.82
N ASP A 208 21.68 -8.84 8.16
CA ASP A 208 20.27 -9.19 8.21
C ASP A 208 19.70 -9.53 6.82
N VAL A 209 18.58 -10.23 6.79
CA VAL A 209 17.80 -10.45 5.56
C VAL A 209 17.50 -9.11 4.89
N SER A 210 17.60 -9.08 3.57
CA SER A 210 17.41 -7.84 2.84
C SER A 210 16.01 -7.27 3.03
N GLU A 211 15.92 -5.97 3.27
CA GLU A 211 14.62 -5.25 3.31
C GLU A 211 13.79 -5.48 2.04
N THR A 212 14.46 -5.77 0.90
CA THR A 212 13.80 -6.10 -0.36
C THR A 212 12.94 -7.36 -0.26
N LEU A 213 13.43 -8.43 0.40
CA LEU A 213 12.64 -9.66 0.56
C LEU A 213 11.45 -9.40 1.47
N VAL A 214 11.66 -8.77 2.62
CA VAL A 214 10.60 -8.47 3.59
C VAL A 214 9.52 -7.60 2.96
N THR A 215 9.89 -6.52 2.31
CA THR A 215 8.93 -5.60 1.69
C THR A 215 8.23 -6.19 0.47
N LYS A 216 8.88 -7.09 -0.28
CA LYS A 216 8.20 -7.86 -1.34
C LYS A 216 7.14 -8.80 -0.77
N VAL A 217 7.42 -9.49 0.33
CA VAL A 217 6.39 -10.29 1.00
C VAL A 217 5.20 -9.42 1.39
N LEU A 218 5.44 -8.32 2.10
CA LEU A 218 4.38 -7.40 2.54
C LEU A 218 3.58 -6.81 1.38
N MET A 219 4.26 -6.39 0.30
CA MET A 219 3.60 -5.92 -0.93
C MET A 219 2.76 -7.02 -1.57
N GLY A 220 3.27 -8.24 -1.61
CA GLY A 220 2.58 -9.36 -2.25
C GLY A 220 1.34 -9.83 -1.51
N VAL A 221 1.35 -9.82 -0.19
CA VAL A 221 0.28 -10.42 0.64
C VAL A 221 -0.69 -9.40 1.23
N LEU A 222 -0.26 -8.16 1.44
CA LEU A 222 -1.05 -7.09 2.08
C LEU A 222 -1.22 -5.86 1.20
N GLY A 223 -0.31 -5.61 0.24
CA GLY A 223 -0.28 -4.38 -0.52
C GLY A 223 0.01 -3.13 0.34
N CYS A 224 0.57 -3.31 1.55
CA CYS A 224 0.67 -2.28 2.57
C CYS A 224 1.92 -1.40 2.46
N CYS A 225 2.93 -1.78 1.70
CA CYS A 225 4.12 -0.97 1.48
C CYS A 225 4.73 -1.28 0.11
N PRO A 226 5.46 -0.34 -0.52
CA PRO A 226 6.20 -0.65 -1.73
C PRO A 226 7.30 -1.69 -1.51
N ALA A 227 7.68 -2.40 -2.55
CA ALA A 227 8.83 -3.28 -2.55
C ALA A 227 10.12 -2.44 -2.67
N TYR A 228 10.91 -2.37 -1.61
CA TYR A 228 12.14 -1.55 -1.57
C TYR A 228 13.29 -2.24 -2.34
N ASP A 229 13.06 -2.56 -3.61
CA ASP A 229 14.10 -3.08 -4.48
C ASP A 229 14.90 -1.96 -5.16
N ARG A 230 15.88 -2.36 -5.99
CA ARG A 230 16.80 -1.41 -6.65
C ARG A 230 16.05 -0.38 -7.49
N TYR A 231 15.10 -0.81 -8.29
CA TYR A 231 14.40 0.07 -9.23
C TYR A 231 13.46 1.05 -8.51
N PHE A 232 12.73 0.57 -7.51
CA PHE A 232 11.93 1.44 -6.66
C PHE A 232 12.76 2.53 -5.98
N LYS A 233 13.90 2.14 -5.37
CA LYS A 233 14.84 3.08 -4.73
C LYS A 233 15.46 4.08 -5.71
N ASP A 234 15.75 3.64 -6.92
CA ASP A 234 16.25 4.52 -7.98
C ASP A 234 15.19 5.53 -8.43
N GLY A 235 13.93 5.09 -8.56
CA GLY A 235 12.81 5.98 -8.86
C GLY A 235 12.59 7.03 -7.78
N LEU A 236 12.56 6.64 -6.50
CA LEU A 236 12.50 7.58 -5.38
C LEU A 236 13.61 8.63 -5.44
N SER A 237 14.82 8.19 -5.73
CA SER A 237 15.98 9.08 -5.79
C SER A 237 15.91 10.09 -6.93
N ARG A 238 15.41 9.67 -8.09
CA ARG A 238 15.28 10.54 -9.28
C ARG A 238 14.25 11.63 -9.09
N GLU A 239 13.19 11.32 -8.39
CA GLU A 239 12.10 12.27 -8.13
C GLU A 239 12.26 13.01 -6.78
N ASN A 240 13.35 12.78 -6.05
CA ASN A 240 13.63 13.37 -4.73
C ASN A 240 12.52 13.16 -3.70
N ILE A 241 11.84 12.01 -3.77
CA ILE A 241 10.76 11.64 -2.86
C ILE A 241 11.19 10.47 -1.99
N GLY A 242 11.07 10.67 -0.68
CA GLY A 242 11.32 9.61 0.29
C GLY A 242 12.79 9.26 0.51
N ILE A 243 12.97 8.22 1.30
CA ILE A 243 14.26 7.70 1.74
C ILE A 243 14.42 6.30 1.13
N LYS A 244 15.60 6.00 0.60
CA LYS A 244 15.91 4.71 -0.03
C LYS A 244 15.91 3.51 0.94
N ARG A 245 15.84 3.75 2.24
CA ARG A 245 15.79 2.73 3.27
C ARG A 245 14.37 2.57 3.78
N PHE A 246 13.92 1.34 3.94
CA PHE A 246 12.61 1.05 4.50
C PHE A 246 12.58 1.35 6.00
N ASN A 247 11.83 2.36 6.40
CA ASN A 247 11.62 2.76 7.79
C ASN A 247 10.39 3.68 7.89
N THR A 248 10.02 4.03 9.12
CA THR A 248 8.88 4.92 9.39
C THR A 248 8.96 6.25 8.61
N LYS A 249 10.14 6.87 8.54
CA LYS A 249 10.31 8.16 7.82
C LYS A 249 10.06 8.00 6.32
N SER A 250 10.50 6.88 5.74
CA SER A 250 10.30 6.59 4.34
C SER A 250 8.82 6.35 4.01
N ILE A 251 8.11 5.57 4.84
CA ILE A 251 6.67 5.36 4.67
C ILE A 251 5.91 6.68 4.83
N LEU A 252 6.21 7.50 5.84
CA LEU A 252 5.56 8.79 6.03
C LEU A 252 5.83 9.77 4.87
N ALA A 253 7.01 9.73 4.25
CA ALA A 253 7.30 10.54 3.07
C ALA A 253 6.43 10.14 1.86
N LEU A 254 6.16 8.84 1.67
CA LEU A 254 5.25 8.34 0.65
C LEU A 254 3.79 8.71 0.97
N VAL A 255 3.42 8.62 2.23
CA VAL A 255 2.10 9.07 2.72
C VAL A 255 1.89 10.54 2.42
N ASP A 256 2.85 11.40 2.78
CA ASP A 256 2.78 12.84 2.53
C ASP A 256 2.70 13.15 1.03
N PHE A 257 3.45 12.42 0.21
CA PHE A 257 3.38 12.55 -1.24
C PHE A 257 1.98 12.19 -1.76
N TYR A 258 1.44 11.05 -1.33
CA TYR A 258 0.12 10.59 -1.78
C TYR A 258 -0.99 11.54 -1.34
N GLU A 259 -1.02 11.89 -0.06
CA GLU A 259 -2.05 12.75 0.54
C GLU A 259 -2.01 14.18 -0.03
N SER A 260 -0.81 14.71 -0.30
CA SER A 260 -0.67 16.03 -0.93
C SER A 260 -1.17 16.09 -2.38
N ASN A 261 -1.26 14.93 -3.04
CA ASN A 261 -1.68 14.80 -4.43
C ASN A 261 -2.89 13.87 -4.59
N TYR A 262 -3.65 13.71 -3.51
CA TYR A 262 -4.69 12.70 -3.36
C TYR A 262 -5.65 12.65 -4.56
N SER A 263 -6.25 13.78 -4.94
CA SER A 263 -7.28 13.80 -5.99
C SER A 263 -6.78 13.24 -7.32
N LYS A 264 -5.59 13.63 -7.77
CA LYS A 264 -5.01 13.17 -9.04
C LYS A 264 -4.61 11.70 -8.98
N LEU A 265 -3.98 11.28 -7.88
CA LEU A 265 -3.53 9.91 -7.71
C LEU A 265 -4.72 8.96 -7.56
N GLU A 266 -5.75 9.32 -6.80
CA GLU A 266 -6.96 8.51 -6.65
C GLU A 266 -7.77 8.40 -7.95
N GLU A 267 -7.89 9.46 -8.72
CA GLU A 267 -8.55 9.41 -10.05
C GLU A 267 -7.87 8.36 -10.96
N THR A 268 -6.55 8.27 -10.87
CA THR A 268 -5.79 7.28 -11.64
C THR A 268 -5.92 5.88 -11.03
N ARG A 269 -5.76 5.75 -9.71
CA ARG A 269 -5.83 4.47 -9.01
C ARG A 269 -7.23 3.82 -9.12
N ALA A 270 -8.29 4.62 -9.13
CA ALA A 270 -9.66 4.11 -9.26
C ALA A 270 -9.90 3.31 -10.56
N LYS A 271 -9.05 3.48 -11.57
CA LYS A 271 -9.07 2.74 -12.83
C LYS A 271 -8.29 1.41 -12.76
N MET A 272 -7.58 1.17 -11.66
CA MET A 272 -6.70 0.00 -11.49
C MET A 272 -7.34 -1.02 -10.55
N CYS A 273 -7.62 -2.20 -11.08
CA CYS A 273 -8.18 -3.30 -10.29
C CYS A 273 -7.71 -4.66 -10.82
N VAL A 274 -7.80 -5.67 -9.96
CA VAL A 274 -7.68 -7.08 -10.30
C VAL A 274 -8.95 -7.81 -9.86
N GLU A 275 -9.70 -8.36 -10.81
CA GLU A 275 -10.96 -9.09 -10.54
C GLU A 275 -11.91 -8.33 -9.58
N GLY A 276 -12.07 -7.01 -9.81
CA GLY A 276 -12.92 -6.14 -9.00
C GLY A 276 -12.29 -5.68 -7.66
N LEU A 277 -11.10 -6.18 -7.30
CA LEU A 277 -10.37 -5.73 -6.13
C LEU A 277 -9.50 -4.51 -6.50
N PRO A 278 -9.73 -3.32 -5.91
CA PRO A 278 -8.93 -2.14 -6.21
C PRO A 278 -7.47 -2.32 -5.84
N TYR A 279 -6.57 -1.73 -6.63
CA TYR A 279 -5.15 -1.68 -6.27
C TYR A 279 -4.95 -0.84 -5.02
N PRO A 280 -4.08 -1.27 -4.07
CA PRO A 280 -3.68 -0.45 -2.94
C PRO A 280 -2.97 0.83 -3.38
N GLN A 281 -3.09 1.90 -2.59
CA GLN A 281 -2.38 3.16 -2.83
C GLN A 281 -0.86 2.96 -2.89
N MET A 282 -0.33 2.17 -1.97
CA MET A 282 1.11 1.83 -1.95
C MET A 282 1.54 1.01 -3.17
N LYS A 283 0.64 0.20 -3.77
CA LYS A 283 0.93 -0.52 -5.01
C LYS A 283 1.02 0.43 -6.22
N MET A 284 0.16 1.42 -6.29
CA MET A 284 0.25 2.43 -7.36
C MET A 284 1.58 3.19 -7.27
N LEU A 285 2.00 3.60 -6.07
CA LEU A 285 3.31 4.25 -5.85
C LEU A 285 4.47 3.31 -6.19
N ASP A 286 4.38 2.04 -5.79
CA ASP A 286 5.36 1.01 -6.14
C ASP A 286 5.57 0.92 -7.65
N MET A 287 4.49 0.79 -8.42
CA MET A 287 4.56 0.70 -9.88
C MET A 287 5.17 1.96 -10.51
N GLY A 288 4.74 3.14 -10.07
CA GLY A 288 5.21 4.41 -10.62
C GLY A 288 6.71 4.61 -10.42
N PHE A 289 7.19 4.50 -9.18
CA PHE A 289 8.61 4.66 -8.89
C PHE A 289 9.45 3.53 -9.45
N TRP A 290 8.97 2.29 -9.39
CA TRP A 290 9.68 1.15 -9.96
C TRP A 290 9.91 1.32 -11.46
N LYS A 291 8.87 1.71 -12.21
CA LYS A 291 8.97 1.89 -13.66
C LYS A 291 9.91 3.03 -14.04
N ILE A 292 9.87 4.15 -13.32
CA ILE A 292 10.83 5.25 -13.53
C ILE A 292 12.28 4.77 -13.36
N GLY A 293 12.55 3.99 -12.32
CA GLY A 293 13.88 3.43 -12.07
C GLY A 293 14.29 2.40 -13.12
N PHE A 294 13.37 1.52 -13.52
CA PHE A 294 13.58 0.48 -14.52
C PHE A 294 13.89 1.05 -15.91
N ASP A 295 13.06 1.98 -16.39
CA ASP A 295 13.22 2.62 -17.70
C ASP A 295 14.53 3.42 -17.80
N ALA A 296 14.95 4.02 -16.70
CA ALA A 296 16.22 4.73 -16.65
C ALA A 296 17.45 3.79 -16.72
N ASP A 297 17.36 2.59 -16.18
CA ASP A 297 18.41 1.58 -16.25
C ASP A 297 18.51 0.98 -17.66
N THR A 298 17.37 0.68 -18.27
CA THR A 298 17.25 0.17 -19.64
C THR A 298 17.87 1.15 -20.64
N LYS A 299 17.56 2.44 -20.55
CA LYS A 299 18.16 3.50 -21.40
C LYS A 299 19.68 3.60 -21.25
N LYS A 300 20.25 3.30 -20.08
CA LYS A 300 21.69 3.25 -19.87
C LYS A 300 22.34 2.03 -20.52
N GLY A 301 21.64 0.89 -20.50
CA GLY A 301 22.08 -0.34 -21.17
C GLY A 301 22.24 -0.15 -22.68
N PHE A 302 21.27 0.46 -23.32
CA PHE A 302 21.32 0.77 -24.76
C PHE A 302 22.44 1.76 -25.13
N LYS A 303 22.80 2.72 -24.25
CA LYS A 303 23.90 3.68 -24.50
C LYS A 303 25.29 3.07 -24.34
N LYS A 304 25.42 1.93 -23.68
CA LYS A 304 26.71 1.23 -23.51
C LYS A 304 27.00 0.20 -24.61
N SER A 305 26.01 -0.14 -25.43
CA SER A 305 26.12 -1.10 -26.54
C SER A 305 26.29 -0.42 -27.92
N HIS A 306 26.48 0.88 -27.94
CA HIS A 306 26.89 1.70 -29.07
C HIS A 306 28.08 2.59 -28.70
#